data_28d543652cc9df4f86e20cab7c5f13c2
#
_entry.id   28d543652cc9df4f86e20cab7c5f13c2
#
_cell.length_a   1.000
_cell.length_b   1.000
_cell.length_c   1.000
_cell.angle_alpha   90.00
_cell.angle_beta   90.00
_cell.angle_gamma   90.00
#
_symmetry.space_group_name_H-M   'P 1'
#
loop_
_entity.id
_entity.type
_entity.pdbx_description
1 polymer ?
#
loop_
_entity_poly.entity_id
_entity_poly.type
_entity_poly.pdbx_seq_one_letter_code
_entity_poly.pdbx_strand_id
1 'polypeptide(L)'
;MTIATVVTDLKAGGDKAKLTWTAACGLEFPDVPGKMIEVVAGTDTTELKNAFVTSDAEFEAATTPNMDVIIKKADQPEAAKLEKGNPVRFTGTLESYDPDPAFMLHWDKAKVNAEDLPKAGPAKKPVARKPAPKKPGN
;
A
#
# COMPACT_ATOMS: atom_id res chain seq x y z
N MET A 1 -5.05 -18.00 -5.25
CA MET A 1 -5.85 -16.76 -5.49
C MET A 1 -4.92 -15.57 -5.45
N THR A 2 -4.99 -14.73 -6.44
CA THR A 2 -4.17 -13.52 -6.51
C THR A 2 -5.03 -12.29 -6.20
N ILE A 3 -4.41 -11.23 -5.72
CA ILE A 3 -5.16 -10.00 -5.45
C ILE A 3 -5.75 -9.41 -6.75
N ALA A 4 -5.07 -9.57 -7.87
CA ALA A 4 -5.60 -9.11 -9.17
C ALA A 4 -6.93 -9.78 -9.49
N THR A 5 -7.03 -11.09 -9.28
CA THR A 5 -8.27 -11.84 -9.47
C THR A 5 -9.35 -11.35 -8.52
N VAL A 6 -9.00 -11.13 -7.25
CA VAL A 6 -9.95 -10.63 -6.25
C VAL A 6 -10.53 -9.29 -6.70
N VAL A 7 -9.68 -8.36 -7.09
CA VAL A 7 -10.13 -7.03 -7.54
C VAL A 7 -11.07 -7.15 -8.73
N THR A 8 -10.70 -7.96 -9.72
CA THR A 8 -11.50 -8.14 -10.93
C THR A 8 -12.89 -8.70 -10.57
N ASP A 9 -12.92 -9.75 -9.75
CA ASP A 9 -14.18 -10.42 -9.39
C ASP A 9 -15.08 -9.52 -8.54
N LEU A 10 -14.51 -8.78 -7.59
CA LEU A 10 -15.29 -7.89 -6.74
C LEU A 10 -15.88 -6.74 -7.55
N LYS A 11 -15.14 -6.22 -8.52
CA LYS A 11 -15.66 -5.16 -9.40
C LYS A 11 -16.75 -5.66 -10.33
N ALA A 12 -16.70 -6.93 -10.71
CA ALA A 12 -17.73 -7.51 -11.55
C ALA A 12 -19.08 -7.60 -10.85
N GLY A 13 -19.08 -7.70 -9.53
CA GLY A 13 -20.32 -7.75 -8.74
C GLY A 13 -21.05 -9.08 -8.86
N GLY A 14 -22.27 -9.12 -8.34
CA GLY A 14 -23.12 -10.29 -8.44
C GLY A 14 -22.62 -11.49 -7.65
N ASP A 15 -22.96 -12.69 -8.11
CA ASP A 15 -22.60 -13.93 -7.43
C ASP A 15 -21.08 -14.15 -7.40
N LYS A 16 -20.40 -13.73 -8.45
CA LYS A 16 -18.95 -13.89 -8.54
C LYS A 16 -18.25 -13.11 -7.43
N ALA A 17 -18.70 -11.86 -7.20
CA ALA A 17 -18.15 -11.05 -6.11
C ALA A 17 -18.40 -11.70 -4.76
N LYS A 18 -19.59 -12.26 -4.54
CA LYS A 18 -19.92 -12.91 -3.27
C LYS A 18 -19.04 -14.14 -3.03
N LEU A 19 -18.86 -14.96 -4.05
CA LEU A 19 -18.05 -16.17 -3.93
C LEU A 19 -16.60 -15.81 -3.65
N THR A 20 -16.06 -14.86 -4.39
CA THR A 20 -14.68 -14.42 -4.22
C THR A 20 -14.48 -13.79 -2.84
N TRP A 21 -15.42 -12.97 -2.38
CA TRP A 21 -15.31 -12.35 -1.06
C TRP A 21 -15.33 -13.40 0.05
N THR A 22 -16.19 -14.42 -0.06
CA THR A 22 -16.23 -15.50 0.90
C THR A 22 -14.86 -16.18 1.04
N ALA A 23 -14.14 -16.33 -0.07
CA ALA A 23 -12.82 -16.96 -0.07
C ALA A 23 -11.71 -16.01 0.37
N ALA A 24 -11.82 -14.72 0.05
CA ALA A 24 -10.74 -13.77 0.25
C ALA A 24 -10.77 -13.03 1.58
N CYS A 25 -11.97 -12.87 2.17
CA CYS A 25 -12.14 -12.12 3.40
C CYS A 25 -11.31 -12.73 4.54
N GLY A 26 -10.48 -11.90 5.18
CA GLY A 26 -9.65 -12.36 6.28
C GLY A 26 -8.34 -13.01 5.86
N LEU A 27 -8.07 -13.14 4.57
CA LEU A 27 -6.80 -13.67 4.11
C LEU A 27 -5.72 -12.59 4.08
N GLU A 28 -4.49 -13.02 4.35
CA GLU A 28 -3.32 -12.18 4.19
C GLU A 28 -2.78 -12.32 2.77
N PHE A 29 -2.51 -11.17 2.13
CA PHE A 29 -1.94 -11.14 0.78
C PHE A 29 -0.58 -10.46 0.84
N PRO A 30 0.48 -11.12 0.35
CA PRO A 30 1.82 -10.53 0.34
C PRO A 30 2.06 -9.70 -0.93
N ASP A 31 2.97 -8.74 -0.80
CA ASP A 31 3.50 -7.98 -1.94
C ASP A 31 2.43 -7.37 -2.84
N VAL A 32 1.41 -6.77 -2.22
CA VAL A 32 0.35 -6.10 -2.97
C VAL A 32 0.90 -4.78 -3.52
N PRO A 33 0.93 -4.59 -4.85
CA PRO A 33 1.51 -3.39 -5.43
C PRO A 33 0.50 -2.24 -5.49
N GLY A 34 0.97 -1.03 -5.22
CA GLY A 34 0.12 0.14 -5.29
C GLY A 34 0.90 1.40 -5.62
N LYS A 35 0.17 2.44 -5.98
CA LYS A 35 0.71 3.79 -6.16
C LYS A 35 0.15 4.66 -5.05
N MET A 36 1.03 5.33 -4.31
CA MET A 36 0.59 6.21 -3.22
C MET A 36 -0.20 7.39 -3.77
N ILE A 37 -1.39 7.58 -3.21
CA ILE A 37 -2.25 8.73 -3.56
C ILE A 37 -2.31 9.72 -2.41
N GLU A 38 -2.48 9.22 -1.18
CA GLU A 38 -2.57 10.09 -0.01
C GLU A 38 -2.12 9.35 1.25
N VAL A 39 -1.46 10.06 2.16
CA VAL A 39 -1.09 9.53 3.48
C VAL A 39 -1.83 10.33 4.53
N VAL A 40 -2.53 9.64 5.43
CA VAL A 40 -3.22 10.29 6.55
C VAL A 40 -2.60 9.76 7.84
N ALA A 41 -1.81 10.60 8.50
CA ALA A 41 -1.15 10.23 9.75
C ALA A 41 -2.10 10.47 10.92
N GLY A 42 -2.49 9.39 11.60
CA GLY A 42 -3.31 9.46 12.80
C GLY A 42 -2.45 9.40 14.06
N THR A 43 -3.08 9.18 15.20
CA THR A 43 -2.39 9.07 16.48
C THR A 43 -1.63 7.75 16.61
N ASP A 44 -2.31 6.64 16.38
CA ASP A 44 -1.75 5.30 16.57
C ASP A 44 -1.49 4.57 15.27
N THR A 45 -2.07 5.04 14.18
CA THR A 45 -1.99 4.39 12.88
C THR A 45 -1.70 5.40 11.79
N THR A 46 -1.16 4.90 10.68
CA THR A 46 -1.02 5.66 9.44
C THR A 46 -1.89 5.00 8.40
N GLU A 47 -2.73 5.79 7.75
CA GLU A 47 -3.59 5.30 6.69
C GLU A 47 -2.96 5.63 5.34
N LEU A 48 -2.74 4.60 4.52
CA LEU A 48 -2.17 4.77 3.18
C LEU A 48 -3.27 4.55 2.16
N LYS A 49 -3.70 5.63 1.52
CA LYS A 49 -4.65 5.55 0.42
C LYS A 49 -3.88 5.40 -0.87
N ASN A 50 -4.08 4.29 -1.56
CA ASN A 50 -3.28 3.99 -2.74
C ASN A 50 -4.11 3.26 -3.79
N ALA A 51 -3.59 3.24 -5.02
CA ALA A 51 -4.25 2.62 -6.16
C ALA A 51 -3.56 1.30 -6.48
N PHE A 52 -4.36 0.22 -6.58
CA PHE A 52 -3.84 -1.07 -6.99
C PHE A 52 -3.42 -0.98 -8.46
N VAL A 53 -2.19 -1.35 -8.77
CA VAL A 53 -1.64 -1.27 -10.13
C VAL A 53 -0.88 -2.56 -10.45
N THR A 54 -1.00 -3.02 -11.68
CA THR A 54 -0.35 -4.25 -12.14
C THR A 54 0.57 -4.03 -13.34
N SER A 55 0.68 -2.80 -13.81
CA SER A 55 1.53 -2.48 -14.95
C SER A 55 1.98 -1.03 -14.86
N ASP A 56 3.02 -0.69 -15.64
CA ASP A 56 3.51 0.68 -15.70
C ASP A 56 2.44 1.61 -16.25
N ALA A 57 1.65 1.16 -17.22
CA ALA A 57 0.57 1.97 -17.78
C ALA A 57 -0.49 2.28 -16.73
N GLU A 58 -0.87 1.29 -15.92
CA GLU A 58 -1.81 1.51 -14.82
C GLU A 58 -1.23 2.45 -13.78
N PHE A 59 0.05 2.32 -13.49
CA PHE A 59 0.72 3.19 -12.53
C PHE A 59 0.68 4.64 -12.99
N GLU A 60 1.00 4.89 -14.26
CA GLU A 60 0.97 6.25 -14.81
C GLU A 60 -0.43 6.84 -14.81
N ALA A 61 -1.43 6.03 -15.09
CA ALA A 61 -2.80 6.50 -15.22
C ALA A 61 -3.52 6.69 -13.88
N ALA A 62 -3.05 6.05 -12.81
CA ALA A 62 -3.75 6.05 -11.53
C ALA A 62 -3.70 7.43 -10.87
N THR A 63 -4.88 7.97 -10.53
CA THR A 63 -5.01 9.27 -9.87
C THR A 63 -5.89 9.24 -8.64
N THR A 64 -6.67 8.16 -8.44
CA THR A 64 -7.57 8.03 -7.30
C THR A 64 -7.30 6.72 -6.59
N PRO A 65 -7.46 6.68 -5.25
CA PRO A 65 -7.21 5.46 -4.50
C PRO A 65 -8.36 4.47 -4.65
N ASN A 66 -8.03 3.19 -4.62
CA ASN A 66 -9.01 2.12 -4.49
C ASN A 66 -8.61 1.11 -3.41
N MET A 67 -7.58 1.44 -2.62
CA MET A 67 -7.15 0.67 -1.46
C MET A 67 -6.86 1.60 -0.30
N ASP A 68 -7.26 1.17 0.89
CA ASP A 68 -7.10 1.89 2.14
C ASP A 68 -6.37 0.95 3.09
N VAL A 69 -5.12 1.26 3.41
CA VAL A 69 -4.20 0.37 4.13
C VAL A 69 -3.85 0.98 5.47
N ILE A 70 -4.10 0.23 6.54
CA ILE A 70 -3.85 0.70 7.91
C ILE A 70 -2.55 0.10 8.44
N ILE A 71 -1.61 0.97 8.78
CA ILE A 71 -0.30 0.59 9.31
C ILE A 71 -0.21 1.09 10.75
N LYS A 72 0.22 0.23 11.67
CA LYS A 72 0.47 0.68 13.05
C LYS A 72 1.75 1.52 13.09
N LYS A 73 1.66 2.71 13.69
CA LYS A 73 2.83 3.58 13.82
C LYS A 73 3.95 2.93 14.60
N ALA A 74 3.61 2.15 15.63
CA ALA A 74 4.60 1.48 16.45
C ALA A 74 5.44 0.49 15.62
N ASP A 75 4.83 -0.11 14.59
CA ASP A 75 5.53 -1.09 13.75
C ASP A 75 6.34 -0.42 12.65
N GLN A 76 5.78 0.59 12.01
CA GLN A 76 6.43 1.26 10.86
C GLN A 76 6.17 2.76 10.90
N PRO A 77 6.86 3.50 11.76
CA PRO A 77 6.66 4.96 11.82
C PRO A 77 7.05 5.66 10.51
N GLU A 78 7.94 5.06 9.72
CA GLU A 78 8.39 5.62 8.45
C GLU A 78 7.29 5.66 7.39
N ALA A 79 6.22 4.85 7.56
CA ALA A 79 5.12 4.83 6.59
C ALA A 79 4.47 6.20 6.42
N ALA A 80 4.48 7.02 7.47
CA ALA A 80 3.91 8.37 7.41
C ALA A 80 4.70 9.32 6.50
N LYS A 81 5.90 8.92 6.10
CA LYS A 81 6.77 9.73 5.22
C LYS A 81 6.67 9.34 3.76
N LEU A 82 5.86 8.34 3.43
CA LEU A 82 5.64 7.97 2.03
C LEU A 82 4.99 9.14 1.29
N GLU A 83 5.37 9.31 0.03
CA GLU A 83 4.95 10.46 -0.75
C GLU A 83 4.00 10.08 -1.87
N LYS A 84 3.10 11.00 -2.20
CA LYS A 84 2.18 10.84 -3.31
C LYS A 84 2.95 10.53 -4.59
N GLY A 85 2.46 9.56 -5.35
CA GLY A 85 3.05 9.17 -6.62
C GLY A 85 4.09 8.08 -6.53
N ASN A 86 4.55 7.73 -5.33
CA ASN A 86 5.56 6.69 -5.18
C ASN A 86 4.96 5.29 -5.27
N PRO A 87 5.71 4.33 -5.81
CA PRO A 87 5.28 2.93 -5.75
C PRO A 87 5.41 2.40 -4.33
N VAL A 88 4.51 1.52 -3.96
CA VAL A 88 4.54 0.88 -2.65
C VAL A 88 4.06 -0.55 -2.78
N ARG A 89 4.68 -1.46 -2.03
CA ARG A 89 4.21 -2.83 -1.89
C ARG A 89 3.97 -3.09 -0.42
N PHE A 90 2.88 -3.76 -0.12
CA PHE A 90 2.56 -4.07 1.27
C PHE A 90 2.02 -5.49 1.39
N THR A 91 2.09 -6.02 2.61
CA THR A 91 1.45 -7.28 2.99
C THR A 91 0.38 -6.92 4.00
N GLY A 92 -0.83 -7.41 3.80
CA GLY A 92 -1.92 -7.07 4.71
C GLY A 92 -3.05 -8.09 4.65
N THR A 93 -3.97 -7.94 5.61
CA THR A 93 -5.16 -8.78 5.70
C THR A 93 -6.34 -8.01 5.11
N LEU A 94 -7.03 -8.64 4.17
CA LEU A 94 -8.19 -8.04 3.53
C LEU A 94 -9.38 -8.10 4.49
N GLU A 95 -9.84 -6.95 4.94
CA GLU A 95 -10.83 -6.86 5.99
C GLU A 95 -12.24 -6.61 5.47
N SER A 96 -12.39 -5.66 4.56
CA SER A 96 -13.69 -5.30 4.00
C SER A 96 -13.51 -4.61 2.66
N TYR A 97 -14.62 -4.38 1.95
CA TYR A 97 -14.56 -3.58 0.74
C TYR A 97 -15.89 -2.86 0.53
N ASP A 98 -15.80 -1.73 -0.15
CA ASP A 98 -16.96 -0.93 -0.54
C ASP A 98 -17.07 -0.99 -2.06
N PRO A 99 -18.19 -1.53 -2.62
CA PRO A 99 -18.38 -1.55 -4.07
C PRO A 99 -18.83 -0.20 -4.62
N ASP A 100 -19.55 0.59 -3.81
CA ASP A 100 -20.17 1.85 -4.22
C ASP A 100 -20.02 2.91 -3.15
N PRO A 101 -20.01 4.19 -3.50
CA PRO A 101 -20.03 4.76 -4.84
C PRO A 101 -18.68 4.65 -5.56
N ALA A 102 -17.60 4.40 -4.80
CA ALA A 102 -16.25 4.18 -5.34
C ALA A 102 -15.70 2.89 -4.76
N PHE A 103 -15.18 2.03 -5.62
CA PHE A 103 -14.60 0.76 -5.19
C PHE A 103 -13.42 1.01 -4.27
N MET A 104 -13.42 0.38 -3.09
CA MET A 104 -12.36 0.55 -2.10
C MET A 104 -12.14 -0.73 -1.33
N LEU A 105 -10.90 -1.24 -1.32
CA LEU A 105 -10.49 -2.36 -0.49
C LEU A 105 -9.91 -1.83 0.81
N HIS A 106 -10.35 -2.38 1.93
CA HIS A 106 -9.85 -2.01 3.26
C HIS A 106 -8.94 -3.10 3.80
N TRP A 107 -7.71 -2.72 4.13
CA TRP A 107 -6.67 -3.63 4.61
C TRP A 107 -6.32 -3.31 6.05
N ASP A 108 -6.16 -4.36 6.87
CA ASP A 108 -5.74 -4.23 8.26
C ASP A 108 -4.47 -5.06 8.50
N LYS A 109 -3.82 -4.82 9.63
CA LYS A 109 -2.62 -5.55 10.04
C LYS A 109 -1.57 -5.54 8.93
N ALA A 110 -1.44 -4.40 8.26
CA ALA A 110 -0.60 -4.29 7.09
C ALA A 110 0.79 -3.78 7.44
N LYS A 111 1.75 -4.15 6.61
CA LYS A 111 3.12 -3.64 6.70
C LYS A 111 3.65 -3.39 5.30
N VAL A 112 4.26 -2.23 5.11
CA VAL A 112 4.92 -1.91 3.85
C VAL A 112 6.23 -2.68 3.77
N ASN A 113 6.58 -3.16 2.57
CA ASN A 113 7.88 -3.80 2.37
C ASN A 113 8.98 -2.82 2.75
N ALA A 114 9.97 -3.30 3.50
CA ALA A 114 11.02 -2.45 4.04
C ALA A 114 11.76 -1.67 2.95
N GLU A 115 11.90 -2.27 1.77
CA GLU A 115 12.59 -1.64 0.64
C GLU A 115 11.87 -0.41 0.11
N ASP A 116 10.55 -0.33 0.33
CA ASP A 116 9.73 0.77 -0.18
C ASP A 116 9.54 1.87 0.84
N LEU A 117 9.96 1.66 2.09
CA LEU A 117 9.86 2.68 3.13
C LEU A 117 10.97 3.71 2.99
N PRO A 118 10.68 4.99 3.26
CA PRO A 118 11.74 6.01 3.35
C PRO A 118 12.68 5.65 4.48
N LYS A 119 13.97 5.84 4.27
CA LYS A 119 14.95 5.55 5.31
C LYS A 119 14.90 6.61 6.40
N ALA A 120 14.95 6.16 7.62
CA ALA A 120 15.00 7.07 8.76
C ALA A 120 16.44 7.61 8.88
N GLY A 121 16.52 8.88 9.20
CA GLY A 121 17.80 9.53 9.40
C GLY A 121 18.54 9.80 8.11
N PRO A 122 19.58 10.27 8.22
CA PRO A 122 20.36 10.84 7.13
C PRO A 122 20.96 9.85 6.19
N ALA A 123 20.14 9.26 6.78
CA ALA A 123 20.70 8.78 6.21
C ALA A 123 20.92 8.58 5.61
N LYS A 124 20.77 8.56 5.41
CA LYS A 124 21.16 8.58 4.74
C LYS A 124 21.24 8.40 4.27
N LYS A 125 21.25 8.32 4.28
CA LYS A 125 21.71 8.46 3.68
C LYS A 125 21.84 8.32 3.27
N PRO A 126 21.94 8.08 3.17
CA PRO A 126 22.48 8.26 2.64
C PRO A 126 22.64 8.11 2.22
N VAL A 127 22.49 8.05 2.32
CA VAL A 127 23.09 8.34 1.87
C VAL A 127 23.32 8.18 1.61
N ALA A 128 23.38 7.87 1.78
CA ALA A 128 24.08 8.09 1.48
C ALA A 128 24.47 7.84 1.31
N ARG A 129 24.41 7.66 1.29
CA ARG A 129 25.12 7.80 0.90
C ARG A 129 25.76 7.83 0.93
N LYS A 130 25.95 7.69 1.26
CA LYS A 130 26.74 8.02 1.03
C LYS A 130 27.31 8.27 1.17
N PRO A 131 27.63 8.20 1.77
CA PRO A 131 28.44 8.64 1.77
C PRO A 131 28.79 8.77 1.76
N ALA A 132 28.93 8.75 2.38
CA ALA A 132 29.64 9.30 2.40
C ALA A 132 30.01 9.45 2.37
N PRO A 133 30.08 9.45 2.65
CA PRO A 133 30.74 9.79 2.54
C PRO A 133 30.97 9.92 2.50
N LYS A 134 30.92 10.03 2.89
CA LYS A 134 31.37 10.42 2.70
C LYS A 134 31.67 10.81 2.80
N LYS A 135 31.72 10.83 3.37
CA LYS A 135 32.22 11.31 3.25
C LYS A 135 32.54 11.73 3.32
N PRO A 136 32.61 11.73 3.98
CA PRO A 136 32.99 12.20 3.83
C PRO A 136 33.06 12.38 3.63
N GLY A 137 33.00 12.29 4.25
CA GLY A 137 33.08 12.79 3.90
C GLY A 137 32.84 12.78 3.61
N ASN A 138 32.94 12.98 3.69
CA ASN A 138 32.94 13.25 3.21
C ASN A 138 32.66 13.25 2.85
#